data_b7c609a15a6e9fa68e2854a91703a4be
#
_entry.id   b7c609a15a6e9fa68e2854a91703a4be
#
_cell.length_a   1.000
_cell.length_b   1.000
_cell.length_c   1.000
_cell.angle_alpha   90.00
_cell.angle_beta   90.00
_cell.angle_gamma   90.00
#
_symmetry.space_group_name_H-M   'P 1'
#
loop_
_entity.id
_entity.type
_entity.pdbx_description
1 polymer ?
#
loop_
_entity_poly.entity_id
_entity_poly.type
_entity_poly.pdbx_seq_one_letter_code
_entity_poly.pdbx_strand_id
1 'polypeptide(L)'
;MTCQDLRTPGRAVCALAEEKGWSREELASRLSYTPYLTQKLIDDEVRITTDIAKHLSEVLGRPLQQWLALEAELEQSRSTVVPPRN
;
A
#
# COMPACT_ATOMS: atom_id res chain seq x y z
N MET A 1 15.03 9.90 0.69
CA MET A 1 13.75 10.18 1.34
C MET A 1 13.13 8.88 1.84
N THR A 2 12.68 8.86 3.04
CA THR A 2 12.18 7.62 3.63
C THR A 2 10.66 7.60 3.59
N CYS A 3 10.10 6.40 3.55
CA CYS A 3 8.65 6.19 3.56
C CYS A 3 8.21 5.84 4.96
N GLN A 4 8.17 6.84 5.81
CA GLN A 4 7.87 6.60 7.23
C GLN A 4 6.42 6.88 7.59
N ASP A 5 5.67 7.39 6.64
CA ASP A 5 4.26 7.68 6.86
C ASP A 5 3.47 6.40 6.66
N LEU A 6 2.75 5.98 7.68
CA LEU A 6 1.97 4.74 7.62
C LEU A 6 0.48 4.99 7.47
N ARG A 7 0.09 6.18 7.02
CA ARG A 7 -1.31 6.54 6.93
C ARG A 7 -2.00 5.96 5.70
N THR A 8 -1.25 5.55 4.71
CA THR A 8 -1.83 4.95 3.53
C THR A 8 -1.22 3.58 3.29
N PRO A 9 -1.92 2.71 2.55
CA PRO A 9 -1.36 1.39 2.28
C PRO A 9 -0.04 1.46 1.51
N GLY A 10 0.05 2.37 0.54
CA GLY A 10 1.27 2.49 -0.24
C GLY A 10 2.44 2.93 0.60
N ARG A 11 2.22 3.89 1.48
CA ARG A 11 3.28 4.33 2.37
C ARG A 11 3.70 3.23 3.33
N ALA A 12 2.72 2.46 3.81
CA ALA A 12 3.03 1.35 4.69
C ALA A 12 3.86 0.29 3.97
N VAL A 13 3.52 0.01 2.72
CA VAL A 13 4.29 -0.94 1.92
C VAL A 13 5.74 -0.46 1.81
N CYS A 14 5.91 0.81 1.47
CA CYS A 14 7.25 1.37 1.29
C CYS A 14 8.04 1.33 2.60
N ALA A 15 7.41 1.70 3.70
CA ALA A 15 8.10 1.73 4.99
C ALA A 15 8.52 0.32 5.41
N LEU A 16 7.65 -0.65 5.22
CA LEU A 16 7.97 -2.02 5.60
C LEU A 16 9.07 -2.60 4.73
N ALA A 17 9.05 -2.27 3.44
CA ALA A 17 10.11 -2.72 2.55
C ALA A 17 11.45 -2.11 2.95
N GLU A 18 11.45 -0.85 3.30
CA GLU A 18 12.68 -0.20 3.76
C GLU A 18 13.19 -0.82 5.05
N GLU A 19 12.28 -1.17 5.93
CA GLU A 19 12.65 -1.82 7.17
C GLU A 19 13.36 -3.15 6.91
N LYS A 20 12.93 -3.85 5.87
CA LYS A 20 13.52 -5.14 5.52
C LYS A 20 14.72 -5.00 4.60
N GLY A 21 15.04 -3.77 4.19
CA GLY A 21 16.16 -3.54 3.29
C GLY A 21 15.89 -3.94 1.86
N TRP A 22 14.63 -3.98 1.46
CA TRP A 22 14.25 -4.36 0.10
C TRP A 22 14.14 -3.14 -0.78
N SER A 23 14.71 -3.22 -1.97
CA SER A 23 14.47 -2.23 -2.99
C SER A 23 13.10 -2.45 -3.61
N ARG A 24 12.69 -1.50 -4.47
CA ARG A 24 11.43 -1.67 -5.16
C ARG A 24 11.42 -2.93 -6.00
N GLU A 25 12.53 -3.22 -6.67
CA GLU A 25 12.62 -4.42 -7.49
C GLU A 25 12.53 -5.68 -6.63
N GLU A 26 13.18 -5.66 -5.49
CA GLU A 26 13.11 -6.79 -4.59
C GLU A 26 11.69 -6.97 -4.08
N LEU A 27 11.06 -5.89 -3.70
CA LEU A 27 9.69 -5.94 -3.23
C LEU A 27 8.76 -6.48 -4.31
N ALA A 28 8.92 -5.99 -5.55
CA ALA A 28 8.10 -6.46 -6.65
C ALA A 28 8.27 -7.96 -6.85
N SER A 29 9.51 -8.42 -6.77
CA SER A 29 9.81 -9.84 -6.94
C SER A 29 9.13 -10.66 -5.86
N ARG A 30 9.19 -10.19 -4.63
CA ARG A 30 8.59 -10.94 -3.52
C ARG A 30 7.07 -10.95 -3.59
N LEU A 31 6.50 -9.89 -4.15
CA LEU A 31 5.06 -9.83 -4.33
C LEU A 31 4.60 -10.51 -5.61
N SER A 32 5.54 -10.90 -6.44
CA SER A 32 5.24 -11.46 -7.77
C SER A 32 4.50 -10.45 -8.65
N TYR A 33 4.81 -9.19 -8.45
CA TYR A 33 4.26 -8.11 -9.25
C TYR A 33 5.34 -7.54 -10.13
N THR A 34 4.93 -6.77 -11.13
CA THR A 34 5.90 -6.05 -11.94
C THR A 34 6.37 -4.81 -11.16
N PRO A 35 7.56 -4.30 -11.47
CA PRO A 35 7.99 -3.06 -10.83
C PRO A 35 7.05 -1.90 -11.09
N TYR A 36 6.43 -1.88 -12.27
CA TYR A 36 5.46 -0.84 -12.60
C TYR A 36 4.27 -0.89 -11.64
N LEU A 37 3.69 -2.08 -11.44
CA LEU A 37 2.56 -2.22 -10.54
C LEU A 37 2.96 -1.89 -9.11
N THR A 38 4.15 -2.32 -8.71
CA THR A 38 4.65 -2.05 -7.37
C THR A 38 4.80 -0.55 -7.14
N GLN A 39 5.29 0.18 -8.14
CA GLN A 39 5.41 1.62 -8.01
C GLN A 39 4.03 2.28 -7.85
N LYS A 40 3.08 1.83 -8.64
CA LYS A 40 1.72 2.34 -8.52
C LYS A 40 1.14 2.07 -7.15
N LEU A 41 1.43 0.91 -6.62
CA LEU A 41 0.96 0.53 -5.29
C LEU A 41 1.56 1.47 -4.23
N ILE A 42 2.86 1.73 -4.33
CA ILE A 42 3.52 2.61 -3.39
C ILE A 42 2.98 4.04 -3.48
N ASP A 43 2.60 4.46 -4.66
CA ASP A 43 2.07 5.80 -4.89
C ASP A 43 0.58 5.91 -4.57
N ASP A 44 -0.03 4.85 -4.07
CA ASP A 44 -1.46 4.82 -3.73
C ASP A 44 -2.33 5.03 -4.95
N GLU A 45 -1.86 4.63 -6.12
CA GLU A 45 -2.62 4.75 -7.36
C GLU A 45 -3.38 3.47 -7.69
N VAL A 46 -3.21 2.42 -6.89
CA VAL A 46 -3.89 1.15 -7.06
C VAL A 46 -4.72 0.90 -5.82
N ARG A 47 -5.97 0.49 -6.02
CA ARG A 47 -6.82 0.13 -4.90
C ARG A 47 -6.32 -1.17 -4.29
N ILE A 48 -6.35 -1.21 -2.97
CA ILE A 48 -5.97 -2.42 -2.24
C ILE A 48 -7.20 -3.29 -2.14
N THR A 49 -7.29 -4.29 -2.99
CA THR A 49 -8.36 -5.27 -2.90
C THR A 49 -8.02 -6.29 -1.84
N THR A 50 -8.99 -7.14 -1.53
CA THR A 50 -8.76 -8.20 -0.56
C THR A 50 -7.60 -9.10 -1.00
N ASP A 51 -7.51 -9.40 -2.29
CA ASP A 51 -6.42 -10.23 -2.79
C ASP A 51 -5.07 -9.57 -2.58
N ILE A 52 -4.97 -8.29 -2.90
CA ILE A 52 -3.72 -7.56 -2.73
C ILE A 52 -3.38 -7.46 -1.24
N ALA A 53 -4.37 -7.16 -0.42
CA ALA A 53 -4.14 -7.04 1.02
C ALA A 53 -3.65 -8.37 1.60
N LYS A 54 -4.24 -9.45 1.15
CA LYS A 54 -3.81 -10.78 1.60
C LYS A 54 -2.37 -11.04 1.21
N HIS A 55 -2.01 -10.70 -0.01
CA HIS A 55 -0.66 -10.87 -0.50
C HIS A 55 0.32 -10.03 0.32
N LEU A 56 -0.03 -8.77 0.57
CA LEU A 56 0.81 -7.90 1.37
C LEU A 56 0.96 -8.44 2.79
N SER A 57 -0.13 -8.96 3.34
CA SER A 57 -0.09 -9.56 4.67
C SER A 57 0.90 -10.71 4.74
N GLU A 58 0.92 -11.54 3.71
CA GLU A 58 1.82 -12.69 3.69
C GLU A 58 3.27 -12.28 3.50
N VAL A 59 3.52 -11.31 2.66
CA VAL A 59 4.88 -10.92 2.32
C VAL A 59 5.46 -9.97 3.34
N LEU A 60 4.69 -9.00 3.77
CA LEU A 60 5.18 -7.96 4.67
C LEU A 60 4.85 -8.23 6.12
N GLY A 61 3.97 -9.17 6.41
CA GLY A 61 3.77 -9.63 7.77
C GLY A 61 2.75 -8.87 8.59
N ARG A 62 2.02 -7.96 8.00
CA ARG A 62 0.98 -7.26 8.74
C ARG A 62 -0.36 -7.95 8.55
N PRO A 63 -1.28 -7.84 9.54
CA PRO A 63 -2.58 -8.50 9.42
C PRO A 63 -3.36 -7.97 8.23
N LEU A 64 -4.13 -8.84 7.63
CA LEU A 64 -4.97 -8.48 6.50
C LEU A 64 -5.89 -7.31 6.84
N GLN A 65 -6.48 -7.34 8.02
CA GLN A 65 -7.41 -6.29 8.42
C GLN A 65 -6.75 -4.92 8.48
N GLN A 66 -5.48 -4.89 8.83
CA GLN A 66 -4.77 -3.62 8.90
C GLN A 66 -4.62 -3.00 7.52
N TRP A 67 -4.32 -3.82 6.52
CA TRP A 67 -4.23 -3.32 5.15
C TRP A 67 -5.57 -2.79 4.67
N LEU A 68 -6.64 -3.52 4.96
CA LEU A 68 -7.96 -3.09 4.55
C LEU A 68 -8.40 -1.83 5.29
N ALA A 69 -8.00 -1.70 6.54
CA ALA A 69 -8.32 -0.50 7.31
C ALA A 69 -7.61 0.72 6.72
N LEU A 70 -6.36 0.55 6.32
CA LEU A 70 -5.62 1.65 5.71
C LEU A 70 -6.26 2.07 4.39
N GLU A 71 -6.70 1.09 3.61
CA GLU A 71 -7.38 1.40 2.36
C GLU A 71 -8.69 2.11 2.61
N ALA A 72 -9.43 1.68 3.62
CA ALA A 72 -10.69 2.33 3.95
C ALA A 72 -10.48 3.78 4.35
N GLU A 73 -9.44 4.05 5.13
CA GLU A 73 -9.12 5.40 5.52
C GLU A 73 -8.72 6.26 4.33
N LEU A 74 -7.97 5.67 3.41
CA LEU A 74 -7.57 6.39 2.21
C LEU A 74 -8.79 6.72 1.36
N GLU A 75 -9.72 5.78 1.24
CA GLU A 75 -10.94 6.02 0.49
C GLU A 75 -11.78 7.12 1.12
N GLN A 76 -11.85 7.13 2.44
CA GLN A 76 -12.56 8.20 3.12
C GLN A 76 -11.91 9.54 2.86
N SER A 77 -10.60 9.58 2.87
CA SER A 77 -9.88 10.81 2.63
C SER A 77 -10.17 11.33 1.23
N ARG A 78 -10.19 10.43 0.27
CA ARG A 78 -10.51 10.81 -1.11
C ARG A 78 -11.92 11.36 -1.22
N SER A 79 -12.85 10.69 -0.55
CA SER A 79 -14.24 11.12 -0.57
C SER A 79 -14.40 12.49 0.05
N THR A 80 -13.68 12.75 1.14
CA THR A 80 -13.79 14.02 1.83
C THR A 80 -13.27 15.16 0.99
N VAL A 81 -12.29 14.88 0.15
CA VAL A 81 -11.71 15.91 -0.71
C VAL A 81 -12.69 16.32 -1.79
N VAL A 82 -13.54 15.42 -2.20
CA VAL A 82 -14.51 15.73 -3.25
C VAL A 82 -15.53 16.70 -2.73
N PRO A 83 -15.73 17.83 -3.40
CA PRO A 83 -16.74 18.78 -2.95
C PRO A 83 -18.12 18.16 -3.08
N PRO A 84 -18.95 18.52 -2.16
CA PRO A 84 -20.29 17.99 -2.20
C PRO A 84 -20.98 18.52 -3.42
N ARG A 85 -21.48 18.09 -4.03
CA ARG A 85 -22.04 18.47 -4.88
C ARG A 85 -23.20 18.68 -4.63
N ASN A 86 -23.39 18.69 -4.47
CA ASN A 86 -24.28 18.80 -4.13
C ASN A 86 -24.70 19.30 -4.21
#